data_bbb65a2beeb51f7a0b4cab78d98b731f
#
_entry.id   bbb65a2beeb51f7a0b4cab78d98b731f
#
_cell.length_a   1.000
_cell.length_b   1.000
_cell.length_c   1.000
_cell.angle_alpha   90.00
_cell.angle_beta   90.00
_cell.angle_gamma   90.00
#
_symmetry.space_group_name_H-M   'P 1'
#
loop_
_entity.id
_entity.type
_entity.pdbx_description
1 polymer ?
#
loop_
_entity_poly.entity_id
_entity_poly.type
_entity_poly.pdbx_seq_one_letter_code
_entity_poly.pdbx_strand_id
1 'polypeptide(L)'
;MKFNFRKIASAAASTALIGSTIALAAAANYPAPFVQNGAADVGIVWGSSALNSDLVAAANIQSDLSDALAAQSSGSGNVIVSGDVWQVSTGTDELEIGEPLFRIETFIDDDDWALLGGGSVTNEKGTANYEEFFNFFDDKSTTAGVNASVVYDEDDEDVIGDFLKFSSGVHIGVYELDFTTTLDSDLDSTGRLEDVEDKDLTMLGKTYTITKAESTSNGVKLTMMSGVERLDVYNGEVYTVTIDGTQYTVEGVTTGTTQTKLTVNGETSNTLNDGDTTIIAGINVGVSDITYQDYQGGVQYATVFLGADKLELEDGTTMKVNTETISDAIVTITNTTSGGDILIDDIQINMTAEDDLFVPVGGKLSDAYNLDEPEVLFTQGWDVEFHGFAEHMTEEIVLEPSSGDTKYKLKFMNVDGHDIDMPLVFANATGIYSGDKASDRLVLEPNGTITDDDYFILNTADSSAAANDARTFVVQYKGADKSSDSDPKVNLDVLGDSEGTIARSYDATAEQFTLKLGGTTFTFVNKSDDTSNDFDLALSGAANGVVYSGGGHDTVTVLMRTKYN
;
A
#
# COMPACT_ATOMS: atom_id res chain seq x y z
N MET A 1 -45.25 -36.67 5.01
CA MET A 1 -44.51 -35.76 4.08
C MET A 1 -44.71 -36.27 2.67
N LYS A 2 -45.32 -35.50 1.76
CA LYS A 2 -45.43 -35.87 0.34
C LYS A 2 -44.19 -35.30 -0.36
N PHE A 3 -43.25 -36.14 -0.76
CA PHE A 3 -42.10 -35.76 -1.56
C PHE A 3 -42.55 -35.32 -2.96
N ASN A 4 -42.09 -34.15 -3.40
CA ASN A 4 -42.48 -33.59 -4.68
C ASN A 4 -41.45 -34.01 -5.75
N PHE A 5 -41.60 -35.22 -6.26
CA PHE A 5 -40.70 -35.87 -7.24
C PHE A 5 -40.47 -35.05 -8.52
N ARG A 6 -41.36 -34.11 -8.87
CA ARG A 6 -41.16 -33.23 -10.03
C ARG A 6 -40.04 -32.20 -9.82
N LYS A 7 -39.87 -31.67 -8.60
CA LYS A 7 -38.78 -30.74 -8.28
C LYS A 7 -37.44 -31.46 -8.19
N ILE A 8 -37.41 -32.69 -7.69
CA ILE A 8 -36.19 -33.52 -7.63
C ILE A 8 -35.77 -33.92 -9.05
N ALA A 9 -36.72 -34.29 -9.91
CA ALA A 9 -36.44 -34.65 -11.29
C ALA A 9 -35.97 -33.48 -12.15
N SER A 10 -36.46 -32.23 -11.91
CA SER A 10 -35.98 -31.05 -12.63
C SER A 10 -34.58 -30.63 -12.18
N ALA A 11 -34.25 -30.71 -10.88
CA ALA A 11 -32.91 -30.47 -10.39
C ALA A 11 -31.89 -31.49 -10.92
N ALA A 12 -32.26 -32.78 -10.88
CA ALA A 12 -31.41 -33.84 -11.44
C ALA A 12 -31.26 -33.75 -12.96
N ALA A 13 -32.30 -33.31 -13.68
CA ALA A 13 -32.23 -33.10 -15.13
C ALA A 13 -31.38 -31.87 -15.52
N SER A 14 -31.44 -30.78 -14.75
CA SER A 14 -30.58 -29.60 -15.00
C SER A 14 -29.12 -29.91 -14.68
N THR A 15 -28.82 -30.60 -13.60
CA THR A 15 -27.46 -31.03 -13.26
C THR A 15 -26.90 -32.00 -14.30
N ALA A 16 -27.72 -32.94 -14.82
CA ALA A 16 -27.32 -33.86 -15.87
C ALA A 16 -27.13 -33.15 -17.24
N LEU A 17 -27.91 -32.07 -17.52
CA LEU A 17 -27.79 -31.31 -18.77
C LEU A 17 -26.54 -30.41 -18.77
N ILE A 18 -26.23 -29.78 -17.65
CA ILE A 18 -25.00 -28.98 -17.47
C ILE A 18 -23.79 -29.92 -17.51
N GLY A 19 -23.83 -31.03 -16.78
CA GLY A 19 -22.75 -32.03 -16.83
C GLY A 19 -22.55 -32.65 -18.21
N SER A 20 -23.62 -32.86 -18.99
CA SER A 20 -23.51 -33.48 -20.31
C SER A 20 -23.04 -32.53 -21.42
N THR A 21 -23.36 -31.24 -21.32
CA THR A 21 -22.89 -30.26 -22.32
C THR A 21 -21.43 -29.85 -22.09
N ILE A 22 -21.00 -29.76 -20.84
CA ILE A 22 -19.58 -29.54 -20.52
C ILE A 22 -18.77 -30.80 -20.79
N ALA A 23 -19.30 -32.00 -20.47
CA ALA A 23 -18.57 -33.25 -20.67
C ALA A 23 -18.30 -33.61 -22.14
N LEU A 24 -19.11 -33.15 -23.09
CA LEU A 24 -18.90 -33.46 -24.51
C LEU A 24 -17.98 -32.46 -25.23
N ALA A 25 -17.82 -31.23 -24.74
CA ALA A 25 -16.96 -30.21 -25.34
C ALA A 25 -15.60 -30.07 -24.64
N ALA A 26 -15.53 -30.37 -23.33
CA ALA A 26 -14.34 -30.16 -22.50
C ALA A 26 -13.64 -31.44 -22.02
N ALA A 27 -14.27 -32.60 -22.15
CA ALA A 27 -13.75 -33.85 -21.58
C ALA A 27 -12.43 -34.36 -22.18
N ALA A 28 -11.98 -33.80 -23.29
CA ALA A 28 -10.70 -34.17 -23.90
C ALA A 28 -9.51 -33.30 -23.42
N ASN A 29 -9.75 -32.09 -22.89
CA ASN A 29 -8.70 -31.12 -22.60
C ASN A 29 -8.91 -30.31 -21.30
N TYR A 30 -9.88 -30.64 -20.42
CA TYR A 30 -10.02 -29.92 -19.15
C TYR A 30 -8.68 -29.96 -18.36
N PRO A 31 -8.20 -28.84 -17.80
CA PRO A 31 -8.87 -27.56 -17.58
C PRO A 31 -8.85 -26.57 -18.76
N ALA A 32 -8.23 -26.92 -19.88
CA ALA A 32 -8.30 -26.07 -21.09
C ALA A 32 -9.73 -26.03 -21.66
N PRO A 33 -10.20 -24.88 -22.21
CA PRO A 33 -9.48 -23.64 -22.44
C PRO A 33 -9.46 -22.67 -21.25
N PHE A 34 -10.06 -23.03 -20.11
CA PHE A 34 -10.25 -22.14 -18.95
C PHE A 34 -8.92 -21.86 -18.24
N VAL A 35 -8.07 -22.88 -18.14
CA VAL A 35 -6.72 -22.80 -17.61
C VAL A 35 -5.79 -23.53 -18.56
N GLN A 36 -4.81 -22.83 -19.12
CA GLN A 36 -3.80 -23.41 -20.01
C GLN A 36 -2.52 -22.57 -20.02
N ASN A 37 -1.36 -23.25 -20.12
CA ASN A 37 -0.03 -22.62 -20.15
C ASN A 37 0.26 -21.76 -18.89
N GLY A 38 -0.24 -22.18 -17.72
CA GLY A 38 -0.03 -21.42 -16.49
C GLY A 38 -0.83 -20.11 -16.41
N ALA A 39 -1.85 -19.92 -17.23
CA ALA A 39 -2.73 -18.75 -17.17
C ALA A 39 -4.19 -19.17 -17.11
N ALA A 40 -5.01 -18.44 -16.34
CA ALA A 40 -6.46 -18.57 -16.32
C ALA A 40 -7.10 -17.44 -17.15
N ASP A 41 -8.02 -17.79 -18.05
CA ASP A 41 -8.83 -16.84 -18.82
C ASP A 41 -10.30 -17.22 -18.66
N VAL A 42 -10.84 -17.05 -17.45
CA VAL A 42 -12.19 -17.45 -17.10
C VAL A 42 -12.73 -16.59 -15.96
N GLY A 43 -13.99 -16.16 -16.09
CA GLY A 43 -14.75 -15.52 -15.02
C GLY A 43 -15.96 -16.40 -14.65
N ILE A 44 -16.16 -16.66 -13.37
CA ILE A 44 -17.33 -17.37 -12.87
C ILE A 44 -18.39 -16.35 -12.48
N VAL A 45 -19.53 -16.38 -13.16
CA VAL A 45 -20.61 -15.43 -12.95
C VAL A 45 -21.85 -16.18 -12.43
N TRP A 46 -22.44 -15.69 -11.35
CA TRP A 46 -23.71 -16.19 -10.84
C TRP A 46 -24.76 -15.07 -10.78
N GLY A 47 -26.03 -15.45 -10.84
CA GLY A 47 -27.12 -14.48 -10.80
C GLY A 47 -27.39 -13.98 -9.37
N SER A 48 -27.80 -12.73 -9.23
CA SER A 48 -28.16 -12.11 -7.93
C SER A 48 -29.29 -12.85 -7.16
N SER A 49 -30.01 -13.76 -7.83
CA SER A 49 -31.07 -14.59 -7.23
C SER A 49 -30.67 -16.08 -7.20
N ALA A 50 -29.39 -16.40 -7.29
CA ALA A 50 -28.90 -17.76 -7.24
C ALA A 50 -29.20 -18.41 -5.88
N LEU A 51 -29.49 -19.70 -5.89
CA LEU A 51 -29.68 -20.46 -4.65
C LEU A 51 -28.31 -20.74 -4.00
N ASN A 52 -28.29 -20.94 -2.69
CA ASN A 52 -27.04 -21.29 -1.97
C ASN A 52 -26.33 -22.50 -2.57
N SER A 53 -27.08 -23.46 -3.14
CA SER A 53 -26.49 -24.58 -3.88
C SER A 53 -25.74 -24.19 -5.14
N ASP A 54 -26.17 -23.13 -5.79
CA ASP A 54 -25.53 -22.64 -7.02
C ASP A 54 -24.24 -21.86 -6.65
N LEU A 55 -24.25 -21.17 -5.52
CA LEU A 55 -23.08 -20.50 -4.96
C LEU A 55 -21.99 -21.51 -4.56
N VAL A 56 -22.38 -22.59 -3.87
CA VAL A 56 -21.46 -23.69 -3.53
C VAL A 56 -20.89 -24.35 -4.80
N ALA A 57 -21.72 -24.53 -5.85
CA ALA A 57 -21.23 -25.08 -7.11
C ALA A 57 -20.25 -24.13 -7.81
N ALA A 58 -20.50 -22.82 -7.77
CA ALA A 58 -19.58 -21.81 -8.31
C ALA A 58 -18.25 -21.80 -7.55
N ALA A 59 -18.27 -21.84 -6.21
CA ALA A 59 -17.09 -21.93 -5.38
C ALA A 59 -16.28 -23.21 -5.63
N ASN A 60 -16.93 -24.36 -5.79
CA ASN A 60 -16.27 -25.62 -6.13
C ASN A 60 -15.60 -25.56 -7.51
N ILE A 61 -16.22 -24.92 -8.51
CA ILE A 61 -15.63 -24.73 -9.84
C ILE A 61 -14.42 -23.79 -9.74
N GLN A 62 -14.52 -22.73 -8.95
CA GLN A 62 -13.40 -21.80 -8.72
C GLN A 62 -12.22 -22.53 -8.08
N SER A 63 -12.45 -23.30 -7.03
CA SER A 63 -11.41 -24.09 -6.37
C SER A 63 -10.73 -25.06 -7.34
N ASP A 64 -11.52 -25.83 -8.11
CA ASP A 64 -10.98 -26.82 -9.05
C ASP A 64 -10.18 -26.18 -10.20
N LEU A 65 -10.58 -25.00 -10.67
CA LEU A 65 -9.82 -24.25 -11.67
C LEU A 65 -8.55 -23.62 -11.08
N SER A 66 -8.59 -23.18 -9.82
CA SER A 66 -7.42 -22.68 -9.10
C SER A 66 -6.39 -23.79 -8.87
N ASP A 67 -6.84 -24.96 -8.44
CA ASP A 67 -5.98 -26.15 -8.28
C ASP A 67 -5.36 -26.59 -9.61
N ALA A 68 -6.14 -26.54 -10.70
CA ALA A 68 -5.66 -26.87 -12.04
C ALA A 68 -4.65 -25.84 -12.55
N LEU A 69 -4.78 -24.60 -12.17
CA LEU A 69 -3.86 -23.52 -12.50
C LEU A 69 -2.56 -23.69 -11.71
N ALA A 70 -2.66 -23.93 -10.40
CA ALA A 70 -1.51 -24.23 -9.55
C ALA A 70 -0.72 -25.45 -10.07
N ALA A 71 -1.42 -26.51 -10.48
CA ALA A 71 -0.77 -27.69 -11.06
C ALA A 71 -0.04 -27.43 -12.40
N GLN A 72 -0.48 -26.44 -13.18
CA GLN A 72 0.20 -26.04 -14.43
C GLN A 72 1.31 -25.02 -14.18
N SER A 73 1.23 -24.29 -13.08
CA SER A 73 2.21 -23.27 -12.67
C SER A 73 3.36 -23.87 -11.86
N SER A 74 3.25 -25.12 -11.40
CA SER A 74 4.28 -25.82 -10.63
C SER A 74 5.62 -26.05 -11.36
N GLY A 75 5.83 -25.39 -12.49
CA GLY A 75 7.12 -25.32 -13.23
C GLY A 75 7.76 -23.93 -13.25
N SER A 76 7.13 -22.92 -12.69
CA SER A 76 7.72 -21.60 -12.46
C SER A 76 7.01 -21.01 -11.23
N GLY A 77 7.71 -20.80 -10.14
CA GLY A 77 7.23 -20.45 -8.81
C GLY A 77 6.24 -19.29 -8.64
N ASN A 78 5.32 -19.11 -9.56
CA ASN A 78 4.25 -18.13 -9.45
C ASN A 78 3.04 -18.75 -8.75
N VAL A 79 2.87 -18.40 -7.50
CA VAL A 79 1.63 -18.61 -6.76
C VAL A 79 0.55 -17.71 -7.35
N ILE A 80 -0.58 -18.29 -7.75
CA ILE A 80 -1.69 -17.51 -8.29
C ILE A 80 -2.69 -17.27 -7.17
N VAL A 81 -2.79 -16.03 -6.77
CA VAL A 81 -3.74 -15.52 -5.79
C VAL A 81 -4.84 -14.76 -6.53
N SER A 82 -6.04 -14.76 -5.98
CA SER A 82 -7.16 -13.99 -6.53
C SER A 82 -7.08 -12.56 -6.01
N GLY A 83 -6.72 -11.61 -6.87
CA GLY A 83 -6.65 -10.21 -6.53
C GLY A 83 -5.32 -9.58 -6.92
N ASP A 84 -5.07 -8.38 -6.45
CA ASP A 84 -3.78 -7.72 -6.55
C ASP A 84 -2.85 -8.27 -5.47
N VAL A 85 -1.62 -8.63 -5.83
CA VAL A 85 -0.71 -9.38 -4.97
C VAL A 85 0.71 -8.88 -5.13
N TRP A 86 1.35 -8.63 -4.03
CA TRP A 86 2.79 -8.58 -3.95
C TRP A 86 3.34 -9.90 -3.38
N GLN A 87 4.26 -10.52 -4.09
CA GLN A 87 4.93 -11.74 -3.61
C GLN A 87 6.16 -11.33 -2.78
N VAL A 88 6.29 -11.92 -1.58
CA VAL A 88 7.45 -11.72 -0.72
C VAL A 88 8.67 -12.42 -1.33
N SER A 89 9.16 -11.85 -2.40
CA SER A 89 10.45 -12.18 -3.01
C SER A 89 10.85 -10.98 -3.83
N THR A 90 12.07 -10.60 -3.73
CA THR A 90 12.66 -9.69 -4.69
C THR A 90 13.49 -10.53 -5.62
N GLY A 91 13.41 -10.29 -6.88
CA GLY A 91 14.00 -11.04 -7.96
C GLY A 91 15.24 -11.90 -7.73
N THR A 92 15.94 -11.76 -6.61
CA THR A 92 17.11 -12.57 -6.23
C THR A 92 17.05 -13.11 -4.83
N ASP A 93 16.21 -12.50 -3.98
CA ASP A 93 16.16 -12.84 -2.57
C ASP A 93 14.77 -13.40 -2.29
N GLU A 94 14.71 -14.67 -1.98
CA GLU A 94 13.52 -15.39 -1.58
C GLU A 94 13.58 -15.60 -0.07
N LEU A 95 12.44 -15.58 0.60
CA LEU A 95 12.36 -15.79 2.02
C LEU A 95 12.82 -17.21 2.39
N GLU A 96 13.97 -17.32 3.04
CA GLU A 96 14.52 -18.58 3.51
C GLU A 96 13.96 -18.97 4.90
N ILE A 97 14.08 -20.26 5.25
CA ILE A 97 13.65 -20.72 6.58
C ILE A 97 14.45 -20.00 7.68
N GLY A 98 13.74 -19.34 8.59
CA GLY A 98 14.31 -18.59 9.70
C GLY A 98 14.79 -17.19 9.33
N GLU A 99 14.64 -16.78 8.10
CA GLU A 99 14.94 -15.41 7.66
C GLU A 99 13.74 -14.49 7.93
N PRO A 100 13.94 -13.32 8.56
CA PRO A 100 12.85 -12.39 8.79
C PRO A 100 12.47 -11.61 7.55
N LEU A 101 11.17 -11.36 7.37
CA LEU A 101 10.55 -10.65 6.23
C LEU A 101 11.24 -9.34 5.86
N PHE A 102 11.63 -8.54 6.86
CA PHE A 102 12.29 -7.25 6.62
C PHE A 102 13.65 -7.34 5.91
N ARG A 103 14.21 -8.54 5.80
CA ARG A 103 15.46 -8.76 5.06
C ARG A 103 15.23 -8.85 3.56
N ILE A 104 14.07 -9.37 3.17
CA ILE A 104 13.69 -9.46 1.76
C ILE A 104 13.36 -8.07 1.25
N GLU A 105 12.54 -7.33 2.02
CA GLU A 105 12.06 -6.02 1.63
C GLU A 105 11.92 -5.12 2.85
N THR A 106 12.28 -3.86 2.70
CA THR A 106 12.16 -2.89 3.81
C THR A 106 10.82 -2.17 3.78
N PHE A 107 10.26 -1.97 2.59
CA PHE A 107 8.90 -1.45 2.39
C PHE A 107 8.46 -1.78 0.95
N ILE A 108 7.17 -1.65 0.70
CA ILE A 108 6.54 -1.70 -0.62
C ILE A 108 5.70 -0.44 -0.85
N ASP A 109 5.53 -0.06 -2.11
CA ASP A 109 4.73 1.07 -2.56
C ASP A 109 3.79 0.68 -3.72
N ASP A 110 3.24 1.64 -4.45
CA ASP A 110 2.29 1.40 -5.54
C ASP A 110 2.89 0.71 -6.77
N ASP A 111 4.21 0.75 -6.94
CA ASP A 111 4.91 -0.01 -7.97
C ASP A 111 4.94 -1.51 -7.67
N ASP A 112 4.99 -1.87 -6.38
CA ASP A 112 4.97 -3.24 -5.90
C ASP A 112 3.55 -3.77 -5.72
N TRP A 113 2.67 -2.93 -5.18
CA TRP A 113 1.31 -3.30 -4.82
C TRP A 113 0.32 -2.16 -5.09
N ALA A 114 -0.45 -2.26 -6.16
CA ALA A 114 -1.35 -1.21 -6.63
C ALA A 114 -2.42 -0.79 -5.60
N LEU A 115 -2.60 -1.55 -4.52
CA LEU A 115 -3.45 -1.16 -3.40
C LEU A 115 -2.93 0.08 -2.64
N LEU A 116 -1.62 0.34 -2.72
CA LEU A 116 -0.93 1.49 -2.11
C LEU A 116 -0.92 2.71 -3.06
N GLY A 117 -2.04 2.98 -3.70
CA GLY A 117 -2.12 3.84 -4.88
C GLY A 117 -2.02 5.34 -4.66
N GLY A 118 -1.75 5.82 -3.45
CA GLY A 118 -1.62 7.25 -3.17
C GLY A 118 -2.83 8.11 -3.59
N GLY A 119 -2.71 9.42 -3.49
CA GLY A 119 -3.80 10.31 -3.87
C GLY A 119 -3.56 11.79 -3.61
N SER A 120 -4.65 12.55 -3.56
CA SER A 120 -4.58 13.97 -3.22
C SER A 120 -5.80 14.45 -2.45
N VAL A 121 -5.58 15.36 -1.52
CA VAL A 121 -6.63 16.08 -0.79
C VAL A 121 -6.55 17.56 -1.14
N THR A 122 -7.66 18.16 -1.55
CA THR A 122 -7.73 19.60 -1.86
C THR A 122 -8.63 20.30 -0.87
N ASN A 123 -8.11 21.34 -0.23
CA ASN A 123 -8.83 22.19 0.71
C ASN A 123 -8.57 23.69 0.43
N GLU A 124 -8.94 24.58 1.35
CA GLU A 124 -8.74 26.02 1.19
C GLU A 124 -7.26 26.44 1.24
N LYS A 125 -6.38 25.62 1.82
CA LYS A 125 -4.93 25.86 1.91
C LYS A 125 -4.18 25.43 0.64
N GLY A 126 -4.76 24.50 -0.14
CA GLY A 126 -4.14 24.00 -1.36
C GLY A 126 -4.46 22.55 -1.65
N THR A 127 -3.59 21.90 -2.40
CA THR A 127 -3.67 20.47 -2.69
C THR A 127 -2.49 19.77 -2.05
N ALA A 128 -2.78 18.88 -1.13
CA ALA A 128 -1.83 17.94 -0.52
C ALA A 128 -1.85 16.64 -1.32
N ASN A 129 -0.73 16.25 -1.88
CA ASN A 129 -0.56 14.95 -2.51
C ASN A 129 0.06 14.00 -1.49
N TYR A 130 -0.32 12.72 -1.54
CA TYR A 130 0.25 11.71 -0.67
C TYR A 130 0.55 10.43 -1.44
N GLU A 131 1.51 9.69 -0.92
CA GLU A 131 1.93 8.36 -1.35
C GLU A 131 1.67 7.39 -0.19
N GLU A 132 1.40 6.13 -0.50
CA GLU A 132 1.16 5.09 0.51
C GLU A 132 2.31 4.10 0.51
N PHE A 133 2.70 3.65 1.70
CA PHE A 133 3.75 2.66 1.90
C PHE A 133 3.30 1.60 2.91
N PHE A 134 3.78 0.40 2.72
CA PHE A 134 3.71 -0.64 3.74
C PHE A 134 5.14 -1.01 4.15
N ASN A 135 5.52 -0.56 5.33
CA ASN A 135 6.88 -0.72 5.84
C ASN A 135 7.00 -2.02 6.65
N PHE A 136 8.10 -2.73 6.45
CA PHE A 136 8.48 -3.92 7.22
C PHE A 136 9.43 -3.60 8.37
N PHE A 137 9.71 -2.33 8.61
CA PHE A 137 10.47 -1.82 9.75
C PHE A 137 9.62 -0.91 10.61
N ASP A 138 9.94 -0.89 11.92
CA ASP A 138 9.43 0.06 12.87
C ASP A 138 9.98 1.45 12.56
N ASP A 139 9.11 2.44 12.35
CA ASP A 139 9.35 3.88 12.39
C ASP A 139 10.74 4.31 11.90
N LYS A 140 11.08 4.01 10.64
CA LYS A 140 12.37 4.42 10.03
C LYS A 140 13.62 4.03 10.87
N SER A 141 13.42 3.21 11.92
CA SER A 141 14.46 2.64 12.75
C SER A 141 14.84 1.27 12.22
N THR A 142 16.11 1.04 11.96
CA THR A 142 16.66 -0.24 11.50
C THR A 142 16.86 -1.26 12.63
N THR A 143 16.29 -1.04 13.81
CA THR A 143 16.55 -1.85 15.01
C THR A 143 15.45 -2.83 15.38
N ALA A 144 14.23 -2.60 14.92
CA ALA A 144 13.12 -3.54 15.09
C ALA A 144 12.38 -3.63 13.76
N GLY A 145 12.29 -4.80 13.18
CA GLY A 145 11.59 -5.03 11.92
C GLY A 145 10.53 -6.11 12.07
N VAL A 146 9.74 -6.32 11.05
CA VAL A 146 8.81 -7.44 10.97
C VAL A 146 9.62 -8.73 11.01
N ASN A 147 9.65 -9.36 12.17
CA ASN A 147 10.35 -10.63 12.39
C ASN A 147 9.47 -11.84 12.01
N ALA A 148 8.49 -11.67 11.15
CA ALA A 148 7.83 -12.81 10.55
C ALA A 148 8.85 -13.61 9.75
N SER A 149 8.87 -14.90 9.96
CA SER A 149 9.78 -15.81 9.27
C SER A 149 9.13 -17.16 9.03
N VAL A 150 9.58 -17.85 8.00
CA VAL A 150 9.14 -19.24 7.77
C VAL A 150 9.84 -20.14 8.77
N VAL A 151 9.08 -20.90 9.53
CA VAL A 151 9.60 -21.83 10.56
C VAL A 151 9.00 -23.22 10.37
N TYR A 152 9.73 -24.24 10.79
CA TYR A 152 9.19 -25.58 11.00
C TYR A 152 8.98 -25.75 12.50
N ASP A 153 7.74 -25.66 12.95
CA ASP A 153 7.39 -25.57 14.37
C ASP A 153 6.07 -26.32 14.66
N GLU A 154 5.69 -26.35 15.90
CA GLU A 154 4.38 -26.80 16.39
C GLU A 154 3.55 -25.57 16.76
N ASP A 155 2.38 -25.41 16.17
CA ASP A 155 1.47 -24.33 16.51
C ASP A 155 0.69 -24.59 17.81
N ASP A 156 -0.16 -23.66 18.23
CA ASP A 156 -0.93 -23.78 19.47
C ASP A 156 -2.09 -24.79 19.41
N GLU A 157 -2.36 -25.35 18.24
CA GLU A 157 -3.32 -26.45 18.02
C GLU A 157 -2.64 -27.84 17.94
N ASP A 158 -1.37 -27.96 18.37
CA ASP A 158 -0.55 -29.18 18.32
C ASP A 158 -0.28 -29.67 16.86
N VAL A 159 -0.32 -28.78 15.86
CA VAL A 159 0.00 -29.11 14.46
C VAL A 159 1.48 -28.79 14.18
N ILE A 160 2.20 -29.79 13.69
CA ILE A 160 3.62 -29.63 13.30
C ILE A 160 3.70 -29.45 11.79
N GLY A 161 4.35 -28.37 11.34
CA GLY A 161 4.47 -28.07 9.92
C GLY A 161 5.34 -26.85 9.61
N ASP A 162 5.31 -26.45 8.35
CA ASP A 162 5.90 -25.21 7.89
C ASP A 162 4.86 -24.09 8.06
N PHE A 163 5.25 -23.04 8.77
CA PHE A 163 4.42 -21.86 9.01
C PHE A 163 5.17 -20.58 8.68
N LEU A 164 4.46 -19.58 8.19
CA LEU A 164 4.90 -18.20 8.32
C LEU A 164 4.46 -17.75 9.73
N LYS A 165 5.45 -17.50 10.61
CA LYS A 165 5.23 -17.17 12.01
C LYS A 165 5.49 -15.68 12.26
N PHE A 166 4.53 -15.01 12.89
CA PHE A 166 4.70 -13.69 13.49
C PHE A 166 4.78 -13.90 15.01
N SER A 167 5.92 -13.57 15.61
CA SER A 167 6.08 -13.76 17.06
C SER A 167 5.37 -12.66 17.84
N SER A 168 4.88 -12.98 19.04
CA SER A 168 4.26 -12.03 19.96
C SER A 168 5.12 -10.78 20.19
N GLY A 169 4.48 -9.60 20.11
CA GLY A 169 5.11 -8.31 20.31
C GLY A 169 5.94 -7.79 19.14
N VAL A 170 5.94 -8.48 18.00
CA VAL A 170 6.60 -7.98 16.77
C VAL A 170 5.59 -7.40 15.79
N HIS A 171 6.09 -6.53 14.90
CA HIS A 171 5.23 -5.90 13.90
C HIS A 171 4.76 -6.91 12.86
N ILE A 172 3.48 -6.83 12.52
CA ILE A 172 2.91 -7.43 11.31
C ILE A 172 3.32 -6.57 10.11
N GLY A 173 3.29 -5.25 10.29
CA GLY A 173 3.71 -4.25 9.34
C GLY A 173 3.38 -2.85 9.84
N VAL A 174 3.92 -1.84 9.17
CA VAL A 174 3.60 -0.43 9.44
C VAL A 174 3.04 0.19 8.16
N TYR A 175 1.76 0.46 8.15
CA TYR A 175 1.17 1.27 7.09
C TYR A 175 1.57 2.73 7.28
N GLU A 176 1.98 3.40 6.21
CA GLU A 176 2.35 4.82 6.20
C GLU A 176 1.68 5.52 5.01
N LEU A 177 1.03 6.63 5.29
CA LEU A 177 0.54 7.58 4.31
C LEU A 177 1.37 8.86 4.47
N ASP A 178 2.26 9.11 3.51
CA ASP A 178 3.21 10.22 3.53
C ASP A 178 2.73 11.35 2.62
N PHE A 179 2.50 12.53 3.17
CA PHE A 179 2.12 13.70 2.39
C PHE A 179 3.37 14.32 1.75
N THR A 180 3.52 14.18 0.44
CA THR A 180 4.61 14.83 -0.33
C THR A 180 4.50 16.36 -0.31
N THR A 181 3.30 16.87 0.00
CA THR A 181 3.01 18.27 0.33
C THR A 181 2.06 18.22 1.52
N THR A 182 2.41 18.86 2.63
CA THR A 182 1.67 18.79 3.89
C THR A 182 0.17 19.05 3.71
N LEU A 183 -0.64 18.34 4.46
CA LEU A 183 -2.07 18.61 4.56
C LEU A 183 -2.29 19.67 5.65
N ASP A 184 -2.49 20.91 5.20
CA ASP A 184 -2.55 22.08 6.06
C ASP A 184 -3.99 22.40 6.49
N SER A 185 -4.16 22.88 7.72
CA SER A 185 -5.42 23.40 8.23
C SER A 185 -5.21 24.52 9.23
N ASP A 186 -6.09 25.52 9.19
CA ASP A 186 -6.26 26.47 10.28
C ASP A 186 -6.64 25.71 11.57
N LEU A 187 -6.11 26.18 12.69
CA LEU A 187 -6.52 25.72 14.02
C LEU A 187 -7.50 26.75 14.60
N ASP A 188 -8.75 26.36 14.74
CA ASP A 188 -9.76 27.23 15.35
C ASP A 188 -9.57 27.40 16.86
N SER A 189 -10.35 28.28 17.48
CA SER A 189 -10.28 28.56 18.92
C SER A 189 -10.75 27.39 19.79
N THR A 190 -11.39 26.39 19.23
CA THR A 190 -11.90 25.19 19.91
C THR A 190 -10.98 24.01 19.73
N GLY A 191 -9.96 24.13 18.89
CA GLY A 191 -9.01 23.06 18.57
C GLY A 191 -9.39 22.24 17.33
N ARG A 192 -10.36 22.68 16.52
CA ARG A 192 -10.74 21.98 15.28
C ARG A 192 -9.83 22.38 14.13
N LEU A 193 -9.67 21.46 13.19
CA LEU A 193 -8.94 21.57 11.94
C LEU A 193 -9.96 21.56 10.79
N GLU A 194 -10.72 22.68 10.65
CA GLU A 194 -11.92 22.73 9.80
C GLU A 194 -11.59 22.51 8.30
N ASP A 195 -10.41 22.91 7.84
CA ASP A 195 -10.05 22.79 6.41
C ASP A 195 -9.90 21.35 5.92
N VAL A 196 -9.63 20.40 6.83
CA VAL A 196 -9.50 18.97 6.48
C VAL A 196 -10.78 18.17 6.75
N GLU A 197 -11.78 18.74 7.43
CA GLU A 197 -13.08 18.12 7.59
C GLU A 197 -13.83 18.05 6.25
N ASP A 198 -14.69 17.06 6.08
CA ASP A 198 -15.43 16.75 4.85
C ASP A 198 -14.53 16.48 3.61
N LYS A 199 -13.27 16.10 3.84
CA LYS A 199 -12.36 15.65 2.78
C LYS A 199 -12.25 14.14 2.78
N ASP A 200 -12.08 13.60 1.58
CA ASP A 200 -11.90 12.18 1.38
C ASP A 200 -10.41 11.83 1.37
N LEU A 201 -10.07 10.75 2.06
CA LEU A 201 -8.74 10.17 2.14
C LEU A 201 -8.85 8.69 1.79
N THR A 202 -8.11 8.24 0.78
CA THR A 202 -8.07 6.82 0.43
C THR A 202 -6.86 6.19 1.10
N MET A 203 -7.08 5.08 1.80
CA MET A 203 -6.07 4.33 2.54
C MET A 203 -6.24 2.85 2.24
N LEU A 204 -5.21 2.20 1.69
CA LEU A 204 -5.28 0.81 1.23
C LEU A 204 -6.53 0.53 0.38
N GLY A 205 -6.74 1.38 -0.63
CA GLY A 205 -7.86 1.26 -1.56
C GLY A 205 -9.25 1.57 -0.98
N LYS A 206 -9.39 1.84 0.33
CA LYS A 206 -10.66 2.19 0.97
C LYS A 206 -10.75 3.69 1.23
N THR A 207 -11.78 4.32 0.69
CA THR A 207 -11.99 5.76 0.88
C THR A 207 -12.74 6.03 2.18
N TYR A 208 -12.19 6.93 2.98
CA TYR A 208 -12.77 7.47 4.20
C TYR A 208 -13.00 8.97 4.04
N THR A 209 -14.13 9.46 4.53
CA THR A 209 -14.37 10.90 4.70
C THR A 209 -13.96 11.31 6.11
N ILE A 210 -13.13 12.32 6.24
CA ILE A 210 -12.76 12.91 7.54
C ILE A 210 -13.97 13.70 8.03
N THR A 211 -14.66 13.17 9.04
CA THR A 211 -15.87 13.79 9.60
C THR A 211 -15.54 14.76 10.72
N LYS A 212 -14.39 14.57 11.37
CA LYS A 212 -13.90 15.46 12.41
C LYS A 212 -12.38 15.41 12.48
N ALA A 213 -11.76 16.57 12.60
CA ALA A 213 -10.33 16.71 12.82
C ALA A 213 -10.09 17.71 13.97
N GLU A 214 -9.28 17.31 14.95
CA GLU A 214 -9.04 18.12 16.12
C GLU A 214 -7.60 17.98 16.64
N SER A 215 -7.10 19.07 17.22
CA SER A 215 -5.85 19.06 17.97
C SER A 215 -6.15 18.68 19.42
N THR A 216 -5.50 17.64 19.90
CA THR A 216 -5.62 17.12 21.27
C THR A 216 -4.33 17.36 22.07
N SER A 217 -4.30 16.91 23.32
CA SER A 217 -3.06 16.94 24.12
C SER A 217 -1.98 15.99 23.61
N ASN A 218 -2.36 14.99 22.79
CA ASN A 218 -1.46 14.00 22.23
C ASN A 218 -0.92 14.42 20.85
N GLY A 219 -1.65 15.27 20.13
CA GLY A 219 -1.33 15.70 18.77
C GLY A 219 -2.61 15.89 17.95
N VAL A 220 -2.61 15.40 16.73
CA VAL A 220 -3.77 15.43 15.83
C VAL A 220 -4.64 14.20 16.07
N LYS A 221 -5.95 14.41 16.03
CA LYS A 221 -6.93 13.32 16.00
C LYS A 221 -7.84 13.47 14.79
N LEU A 222 -7.97 12.39 14.01
CA LEU A 222 -8.87 12.28 12.87
C LEU A 222 -9.97 11.26 13.20
N THR A 223 -11.22 11.67 13.00
CA THR A 223 -12.36 10.76 12.97
C THR A 223 -12.84 10.65 11.55
N MET A 224 -12.87 9.45 11.03
CA MET A 224 -13.15 9.19 9.61
C MET A 224 -14.25 8.14 9.48
N MET A 225 -15.03 8.22 8.42
CA MET A 225 -16.08 7.26 8.12
C MET A 225 -15.98 6.77 6.68
N SER A 226 -16.18 5.47 6.50
CA SER A 226 -16.36 4.83 5.20
C SER A 226 -17.68 4.09 5.19
N GLY A 227 -18.52 4.30 4.18
CA GLY A 227 -19.82 3.65 4.08
C GLY A 227 -20.14 3.26 2.65
N VAL A 228 -21.05 2.29 2.51
CA VAL A 228 -21.51 1.83 1.19
C VAL A 228 -22.33 2.93 0.50
N GLU A 229 -23.08 3.72 1.26
CA GLU A 229 -23.92 4.80 0.73
C GLU A 229 -23.85 6.04 1.62
N ARG A 230 -23.58 7.21 1.02
CA ARG A 230 -23.65 8.53 1.66
C ARG A 230 -24.95 9.22 1.28
N LEU A 231 -25.72 9.72 2.24
CA LEU A 231 -27.05 10.28 2.02
C LEU A 231 -27.30 11.50 2.91
N ASP A 232 -27.82 12.58 2.29
CA ASP A 232 -28.36 13.72 3.03
C ASP A 232 -29.83 13.47 3.37
N VAL A 233 -30.10 13.20 4.65
CA VAL A 233 -31.44 12.85 5.15
C VAL A 233 -32.16 14.10 5.63
N TYR A 234 -33.06 14.65 4.82
CA TYR A 234 -33.85 15.83 5.16
C TYR A 234 -35.01 15.48 6.10
N ASN A 235 -35.32 16.38 7.02
CA ASN A 235 -36.43 16.21 7.94
C ASN A 235 -37.77 16.02 7.20
N GLY A 236 -38.46 14.91 7.49
CA GLY A 236 -39.77 14.57 6.93
C GLY A 236 -39.72 13.92 5.54
N GLU A 237 -38.53 13.60 5.02
CA GLU A 237 -38.35 12.83 3.80
C GLU A 237 -37.99 11.38 4.12
N VAL A 238 -38.38 10.46 3.24
CA VAL A 238 -38.08 9.03 3.33
C VAL A 238 -37.24 8.63 2.14
N TYR A 239 -36.10 8.04 2.40
CA TYR A 239 -35.18 7.56 1.37
C TYR A 239 -35.19 6.03 1.31
N THR A 240 -34.92 5.51 0.14
CA THR A 240 -34.73 4.06 -0.04
C THR A 240 -33.36 3.83 -0.66
N VAL A 241 -32.53 3.08 0.04
CA VAL A 241 -31.18 2.70 -0.39
C VAL A 241 -31.08 1.17 -0.48
N THR A 242 -30.16 0.67 -1.28
CA THR A 242 -29.91 -0.77 -1.42
C THR A 242 -28.48 -1.06 -1.01
N ILE A 243 -28.30 -1.82 0.05
CA ILE A 243 -26.98 -2.23 0.56
C ILE A 243 -26.93 -3.75 0.45
N ASP A 244 -25.93 -4.28 -0.23
CA ASP A 244 -25.74 -5.73 -0.45
C ASP A 244 -27.01 -6.45 -0.95
N GLY A 245 -27.74 -5.79 -1.87
CA GLY A 245 -28.96 -6.31 -2.43
C GLY A 245 -30.19 -6.23 -1.52
N THR A 246 -30.05 -5.72 -0.30
CA THR A 246 -31.16 -5.52 0.66
C THR A 246 -31.60 -4.05 0.66
N GLN A 247 -32.91 -3.82 0.54
CA GLN A 247 -33.45 -2.45 0.59
C GLN A 247 -33.69 -2.01 2.04
N TYR A 248 -33.29 -0.77 2.31
CA TYR A 248 -33.50 -0.08 3.57
C TYR A 248 -34.24 1.23 3.33
N THR A 249 -35.22 1.53 4.20
CA THR A 249 -35.86 2.85 4.25
C THR A 249 -35.20 3.67 5.35
N VAL A 250 -34.84 4.91 5.03
CA VAL A 250 -34.12 5.81 5.93
C VAL A 250 -34.89 7.10 6.09
N GLU A 251 -35.13 7.49 7.34
CA GLU A 251 -35.76 8.76 7.72
C GLU A 251 -34.92 9.44 8.80
N GLY A 252 -34.92 10.77 8.85
CA GLY A 252 -34.19 11.53 9.86
C GLY A 252 -35.01 12.65 10.47
N VAL A 253 -34.72 12.94 11.73
CA VAL A 253 -35.26 14.10 12.46
C VAL A 253 -34.10 14.81 13.14
N THR A 254 -33.63 15.88 12.50
CA THR A 254 -32.61 16.78 13.05
C THR A 254 -33.29 17.79 13.97
N THR A 255 -32.88 17.83 15.25
CA THR A 255 -33.55 18.58 16.31
C THR A 255 -32.74 19.77 16.83
N GLY A 256 -31.52 19.95 16.31
CA GLY A 256 -30.63 21.06 16.68
C GLY A 256 -29.39 21.05 15.80
N THR A 257 -28.49 21.95 16.04
CA THR A 257 -27.24 22.09 15.23
C THR A 257 -26.25 20.95 15.39
N THR A 258 -26.45 20.09 16.39
CA THR A 258 -25.51 19.01 16.73
C THR A 258 -26.19 17.65 16.92
N GLN A 259 -27.51 17.57 16.76
CA GLN A 259 -28.27 16.37 17.14
C GLN A 259 -29.28 15.94 16.08
N THR A 260 -29.25 14.66 15.75
CA THR A 260 -30.24 14.01 14.89
C THR A 260 -30.72 12.68 15.47
N LYS A 261 -31.84 12.19 14.99
CA LYS A 261 -32.31 10.81 15.17
C LYS A 261 -32.62 10.22 13.81
N LEU A 262 -32.17 9.02 13.62
CA LEU A 262 -32.36 8.28 12.38
C LEU A 262 -33.28 7.08 12.62
N THR A 263 -34.11 6.80 11.64
CA THR A 263 -34.97 5.62 11.61
C THR A 263 -34.67 4.82 10.35
N VAL A 264 -34.26 3.57 10.52
CA VAL A 264 -33.99 2.65 9.42
C VAL A 264 -34.96 1.47 9.53
N ASN A 265 -35.71 1.20 8.46
CA ASN A 265 -36.74 0.15 8.43
C ASN A 265 -37.71 0.19 9.64
N GLY A 266 -38.01 1.37 10.16
CA GLY A 266 -38.90 1.57 11.31
C GLY A 266 -38.24 1.41 12.69
N GLU A 267 -36.96 1.05 12.77
CA GLU A 267 -36.17 1.07 14.00
C GLU A 267 -35.50 2.43 14.17
N THR A 268 -35.68 3.07 15.33
CA THR A 268 -35.19 4.44 15.56
C THR A 268 -34.00 4.43 16.52
N SER A 269 -32.95 5.17 16.16
CA SER A 269 -31.75 5.35 16.98
C SER A 269 -32.01 6.11 18.28
N ASN A 270 -31.05 6.05 19.19
CA ASN A 270 -30.87 7.10 20.18
C ASN A 270 -30.56 8.44 19.48
N THR A 271 -30.43 9.51 20.25
CA THR A 271 -29.95 10.78 19.71
C THR A 271 -28.48 10.63 19.34
N LEU A 272 -28.14 10.99 18.10
CA LEU A 272 -26.80 10.93 17.53
C LEU A 272 -26.28 12.35 17.34
N ASN A 273 -25.00 12.54 17.60
CA ASN A 273 -24.26 13.76 17.29
C ASN A 273 -23.43 13.57 16.02
N ASP A 274 -22.84 14.64 15.56
CA ASP A 274 -21.80 14.60 14.53
C ASP A 274 -20.64 13.69 14.97
N GLY A 275 -20.20 12.81 14.05
CA GLY A 275 -19.18 11.79 14.31
C GLY A 275 -19.69 10.52 15.04
N ASP A 276 -20.94 10.45 15.46
CA ASP A 276 -21.49 9.26 16.12
C ASP A 276 -21.78 8.13 15.10
N THR A 277 -21.57 6.90 15.56
CA THR A 277 -21.97 5.67 14.84
C THR A 277 -22.86 4.80 15.72
N THR A 278 -23.77 4.07 15.10
CA THR A 278 -24.67 3.15 15.79
C THR A 278 -25.16 2.06 14.83
N ILE A 279 -25.66 0.96 15.38
CA ILE A 279 -26.32 -0.09 14.59
C ILE A 279 -27.82 0.15 14.63
N ILE A 280 -28.47 0.25 13.46
CA ILE A 280 -29.92 0.37 13.32
C ILE A 280 -30.38 -0.64 12.28
N ALA A 281 -31.38 -1.44 12.60
CA ALA A 281 -31.90 -2.50 11.73
C ALA A 281 -30.81 -3.44 11.17
N GLY A 282 -29.77 -3.70 11.96
CA GLY A 282 -28.69 -4.62 11.61
C GLY A 282 -27.60 -4.05 10.71
N ILE A 283 -27.62 -2.75 10.38
CA ILE A 283 -26.54 -2.08 9.64
C ILE A 283 -25.88 -0.98 10.47
N ASN A 284 -24.60 -0.78 10.25
CA ASN A 284 -23.89 0.37 10.82
C ASN A 284 -24.35 1.65 10.14
N VAL A 285 -24.58 2.67 10.93
CA VAL A 285 -24.98 4.00 10.48
C VAL A 285 -24.11 5.05 11.16
N GLY A 286 -23.45 5.88 10.38
CA GLY A 286 -22.63 7.00 10.87
C GLY A 286 -23.25 8.34 10.51
N VAL A 287 -23.04 9.36 11.34
CA VAL A 287 -23.43 10.76 11.09
C VAL A 287 -22.17 11.57 10.88
N SER A 288 -22.03 12.25 9.72
CA SER A 288 -20.86 13.06 9.39
C SER A 288 -21.06 14.55 9.45
N ASP A 289 -22.29 15.03 9.30
CA ASP A 289 -22.62 16.45 9.38
C ASP A 289 -24.08 16.62 9.78
N ILE A 290 -24.37 17.72 10.46
CA ILE A 290 -25.73 18.09 10.90
C ILE A 290 -25.99 19.56 10.55
N THR A 291 -26.84 19.78 9.55
CA THR A 291 -27.30 21.13 9.20
C THR A 291 -28.67 21.41 9.81
N TYR A 292 -28.76 22.47 10.61
CA TYR A 292 -30.00 22.92 11.24
C TYR A 292 -30.18 24.43 11.12
N GLN A 293 -31.20 24.85 10.39
CA GLN A 293 -31.57 26.25 10.21
C GLN A 293 -32.91 26.51 10.87
N ASP A 294 -32.93 27.23 12.01
CA ASP A 294 -34.13 27.50 12.81
C ASP A 294 -34.83 28.80 12.36
N TYR A 295 -35.29 28.81 11.09
CA TYR A 295 -36.15 29.87 10.55
C TYR A 295 -37.13 29.32 9.51
N GLN A 296 -38.20 30.09 9.27
CA GLN A 296 -39.22 29.64 8.30
C GLN A 296 -38.64 29.44 6.90
N GLY A 297 -38.68 28.22 6.43
CA GLY A 297 -38.08 27.80 5.14
C GLY A 297 -36.59 27.42 5.25
N GLY A 298 -36.04 27.34 6.47
CA GLY A 298 -34.71 26.83 6.72
C GLY A 298 -34.58 25.33 6.44
N VAL A 299 -33.39 24.90 6.10
CA VAL A 299 -33.06 23.52 5.76
C VAL A 299 -32.60 22.78 7.01
N GLN A 300 -33.06 21.55 7.18
CA GLN A 300 -32.68 20.67 8.30
C GLN A 300 -32.44 19.27 7.75
N TYR A 301 -31.20 18.82 7.81
CA TYR A 301 -30.81 17.48 7.39
C TYR A 301 -29.59 16.99 8.19
N ALA A 302 -29.36 15.71 8.12
CA ALA A 302 -28.10 15.09 8.54
C ALA A 302 -27.49 14.32 7.37
N THR A 303 -26.19 14.46 7.16
CA THR A 303 -25.43 13.63 6.25
C THR A 303 -25.06 12.35 6.98
N VAL A 304 -25.45 11.22 6.41
CA VAL A 304 -25.28 9.90 7.02
C VAL A 304 -24.55 8.95 6.08
N PHE A 305 -23.76 8.07 6.67
CA PHE A 305 -23.17 6.90 6.00
C PHE A 305 -23.92 5.65 6.44
N LEU A 306 -24.29 4.82 5.48
CA LEU A 306 -25.00 3.58 5.71
C LEU A 306 -24.10 2.39 5.39
N GLY A 307 -24.01 1.43 6.28
CA GLY A 307 -22.99 0.39 6.25
C GLY A 307 -21.60 0.92 6.67
N ALA A 308 -21.59 1.97 7.48
CA ALA A 308 -20.39 2.74 7.79
C ALA A 308 -19.43 2.01 8.72
N ASP A 309 -18.14 2.08 8.39
CA ASP A 309 -17.07 1.85 9.34
C ASP A 309 -16.52 3.19 9.81
N LYS A 310 -16.42 3.34 11.11
CA LYS A 310 -15.80 4.48 11.75
C LYS A 310 -14.37 4.14 12.13
N LEU A 311 -13.44 4.97 11.72
CA LEU A 311 -12.01 4.89 12.07
C LEU A 311 -11.62 6.13 12.86
N GLU A 312 -11.05 5.96 14.05
CA GLU A 312 -10.45 7.03 14.82
C GLU A 312 -8.95 6.82 14.92
N LEU A 313 -8.19 7.79 14.43
CA LEU A 313 -6.74 7.85 14.48
C LEU A 313 -6.35 9.05 15.35
N GLU A 314 -5.68 8.83 16.46
CA GLU A 314 -5.15 9.87 17.33
C GLU A 314 -3.68 9.62 17.59
N ASP A 315 -2.86 10.63 17.37
CA ASP A 315 -1.42 10.58 17.53
C ASP A 315 -0.99 10.00 18.89
N GLY A 316 -0.03 9.07 18.86
CA GLY A 316 0.51 8.41 20.05
C GLY A 316 -0.46 7.48 20.77
N THR A 317 -1.62 7.13 20.18
CA THR A 317 -2.61 6.25 20.82
C THR A 317 -2.95 5.04 19.95
N THR A 318 -3.75 4.14 20.51
CA THR A 318 -4.27 2.98 19.78
C THR A 318 -5.39 3.39 18.83
N MET A 319 -5.40 2.79 17.64
CA MET A 319 -6.48 2.93 16.67
C MET A 319 -7.82 2.46 17.24
N LYS A 320 -8.93 3.06 16.77
CA LYS A 320 -10.27 2.55 17.08
C LYS A 320 -11.07 2.30 15.82
N VAL A 321 -11.73 1.16 15.77
CA VAL A 321 -12.65 0.78 14.70
C VAL A 321 -14.05 0.62 15.30
N ASN A 322 -15.04 1.32 14.77
CA ASN A 322 -16.43 1.26 15.25
C ASN A 322 -16.59 1.47 16.77
N THR A 323 -15.74 2.32 17.38
CA THR A 323 -15.65 2.60 18.83
C THR A 323 -14.89 1.57 19.68
N GLU A 324 -14.51 0.44 19.11
CA GLU A 324 -13.66 -0.55 19.77
C GLU A 324 -12.19 -0.15 19.64
N THR A 325 -11.42 -0.31 20.69
CA THR A 325 -9.99 -0.01 20.71
C THR A 325 -9.24 -1.23 20.24
N ILE A 326 -8.41 -1.08 19.20
CA ILE A 326 -7.57 -2.13 18.67
C ILE A 326 -6.21 -2.02 19.37
N SER A 327 -5.98 -2.91 20.32
CA SER A 327 -4.87 -2.79 21.28
C SER A 327 -3.50 -2.77 20.62
N ASP A 328 -3.35 -3.49 19.52
CA ASP A 328 -2.07 -3.76 18.85
C ASP A 328 -1.87 -2.94 17.57
N ALA A 329 -2.69 -1.90 17.38
CA ALA A 329 -2.56 -0.93 16.31
C ALA A 329 -2.27 0.47 16.88
N ILE A 330 -1.00 0.88 16.87
CA ILE A 330 -0.58 2.21 17.36
C ILE A 330 -0.52 3.20 16.22
N VAL A 331 -1.12 4.37 16.44
CA VAL A 331 -1.16 5.47 15.47
C VAL A 331 -0.07 6.48 15.76
N THR A 332 0.61 6.95 14.73
CA THR A 332 1.48 8.13 14.77
C THR A 332 1.03 9.10 13.69
N ILE A 333 0.83 10.36 14.04
CA ILE A 333 0.51 11.43 13.09
C ILE A 333 1.56 12.52 13.23
N THR A 334 2.54 12.51 12.34
CA THR A 334 3.58 13.53 12.33
C THR A 334 3.00 14.84 11.83
N ASN A 335 3.17 15.88 12.63
CA ASN A 335 2.64 17.19 12.29
C ASN A 335 3.55 18.30 12.82
N THR A 336 3.46 19.47 12.20
CA THR A 336 4.16 20.67 12.63
C THR A 336 3.18 21.84 12.73
N THR A 337 3.50 22.82 13.58
CA THR A 337 2.70 24.04 13.71
C THR A 337 3.45 25.21 13.11
N SER A 338 2.85 25.91 12.16
CA SER A 338 3.44 27.08 11.52
C SER A 338 2.39 28.17 11.29
N GLY A 339 2.66 29.38 11.76
CA GLY A 339 1.78 30.53 11.54
C GLY A 339 0.42 30.50 12.22
N GLY A 340 0.11 29.46 12.95
CA GLY A 340 -1.20 29.17 13.54
C GLY A 340 -1.92 27.99 12.89
N ASP A 341 -1.36 27.47 11.79
CA ASP A 341 -1.85 26.31 11.11
C ASP A 341 -1.19 25.04 11.65
N ILE A 342 -1.87 23.92 11.55
CA ILE A 342 -1.34 22.58 11.72
C ILE A 342 -1.06 22.02 10.32
N LEU A 343 0.14 21.50 10.13
CA LEU A 343 0.62 20.88 8.91
C LEU A 343 0.85 19.40 9.21
N ILE A 344 0.07 18.53 8.60
CA ILE A 344 0.19 17.08 8.76
C ILE A 344 1.16 16.57 7.68
N ASP A 345 2.22 15.92 8.11
CA ASP A 345 3.28 15.38 7.26
C ASP A 345 3.04 13.92 6.89
N ASP A 346 2.70 13.07 7.88
CA ASP A 346 2.41 11.65 7.66
C ASP A 346 1.41 11.08 8.67
N ILE A 347 0.81 9.94 8.31
CA ILE A 347 -0.03 9.13 9.17
C ILE A 347 0.52 7.70 9.11
N GLN A 348 0.90 7.14 10.26
CA GLN A 348 1.38 5.77 10.37
C GLN A 348 0.47 4.96 11.28
N ILE A 349 0.25 3.69 10.91
CA ILE A 349 -0.44 2.70 11.74
C ILE A 349 0.50 1.51 11.89
N ASN A 350 1.01 1.34 13.10
CA ASN A 350 1.89 0.24 13.46
C ASN A 350 1.05 -0.93 13.96
N MET A 351 1.02 -2.01 13.20
CA MET A 351 0.27 -3.23 13.48
C MET A 351 1.20 -4.26 14.14
N THR A 352 0.85 -4.72 15.33
CA THR A 352 1.67 -5.64 16.13
C THR A 352 0.91 -6.94 16.38
N ALA A 353 1.62 -8.06 16.43
CA ALA A 353 1.04 -9.35 16.80
C ALA A 353 0.94 -9.44 18.34
N GLU A 354 -0.28 -9.58 18.87
CA GLU A 354 -0.51 -9.73 20.32
C GLU A 354 0.10 -11.05 20.84
N ASP A 355 -0.14 -12.14 20.11
CA ASP A 355 0.38 -13.48 20.39
C ASP A 355 1.20 -14.02 19.21
N ASP A 356 1.81 -15.20 19.39
CA ASP A 356 2.43 -15.92 18.29
C ASP A 356 1.36 -16.32 17.26
N LEU A 357 1.47 -15.79 16.04
CA LEU A 357 0.54 -16.09 14.96
C LEU A 357 1.20 -17.03 13.96
N PHE A 358 0.54 -18.14 13.65
CA PHE A 358 1.01 -19.15 12.72
C PHE A 358 0.12 -19.20 11.49
N VAL A 359 0.69 -18.91 10.33
CA VAL A 359 0.00 -19.02 9.04
C VAL A 359 0.47 -20.29 8.35
N PRO A 360 -0.38 -21.32 8.25
CA PRO A 360 0.00 -22.59 7.62
C PRO A 360 0.10 -22.45 6.09
N VAL A 361 0.71 -23.41 5.43
CA VAL A 361 0.73 -23.48 3.97
C VAL A 361 -0.69 -23.49 3.40
N GLY A 362 -1.01 -22.52 2.55
CA GLY A 362 -2.35 -22.27 2.00
C GLY A 362 -3.30 -21.53 2.94
N GLY A 363 -2.83 -21.08 4.11
CA GLY A 363 -3.59 -20.30 5.08
C GLY A 363 -3.39 -18.80 4.93
N LYS A 364 -4.17 -18.05 5.73
CA LYS A 364 -4.17 -16.59 5.81
C LYS A 364 -3.87 -16.12 7.21
N LEU A 365 -3.27 -14.94 7.32
CA LEU A 365 -3.01 -14.32 8.62
C LEU A 365 -4.31 -13.96 9.35
N SER A 366 -5.32 -13.45 8.64
CA SER A 366 -6.63 -13.14 9.22
C SER A 366 -7.36 -14.35 9.82
N ASP A 367 -6.99 -15.56 9.41
CA ASP A 367 -7.54 -16.82 9.90
C ASP A 367 -6.64 -17.49 10.97
N ALA A 368 -5.53 -16.82 11.37
CA ALA A 368 -4.62 -17.39 12.37
C ALA A 368 -5.31 -17.55 13.73
N TYR A 369 -5.09 -18.69 14.38
CA TYR A 369 -5.83 -19.14 15.57
C TYR A 369 -5.82 -18.13 16.74
N ASN A 370 -4.69 -17.45 16.94
CA ASN A 370 -4.52 -16.47 18.04
C ASN A 370 -4.71 -15.01 17.60
N LEU A 371 -5.24 -14.76 16.42
CA LEU A 371 -5.58 -13.40 16.01
C LEU A 371 -6.99 -13.03 16.49
N ASP A 372 -7.09 -12.58 17.75
CA ASP A 372 -8.37 -12.25 18.39
C ASP A 372 -9.02 -10.97 17.81
N GLU A 373 -8.21 -10.01 17.36
CA GLU A 373 -8.63 -8.73 16.78
C GLU A 373 -8.19 -8.61 15.31
N PRO A 374 -8.89 -9.24 14.33
CA PRO A 374 -8.54 -9.11 12.90
C PRO A 374 -8.56 -7.67 12.39
N GLU A 375 -9.22 -6.76 13.10
CA GLU A 375 -9.24 -5.33 12.85
C GLU A 375 -7.86 -4.67 12.97
N VAL A 376 -6.86 -5.36 13.54
CA VAL A 376 -5.46 -4.90 13.53
C VAL A 376 -4.94 -4.73 12.10
N LEU A 377 -5.40 -5.58 11.16
CA LEU A 377 -5.14 -5.45 9.73
C LEU A 377 -5.97 -4.33 9.09
N PHE A 378 -6.14 -3.25 9.73
CA PHE A 378 -7.07 -2.15 9.50
C PHE A 378 -7.72 -2.17 8.08
N THR A 379 -8.60 -1.52 7.55
CA THR A 379 -9.37 -1.65 6.29
C THR A 379 -9.94 -3.06 5.97
N GLN A 380 -9.35 -4.15 6.44
CA GLN A 380 -9.74 -5.55 6.13
C GLN A 380 -9.84 -5.87 4.62
N GLY A 381 -9.16 -5.07 3.80
CA GLY A 381 -9.13 -5.20 2.35
C GLY A 381 -7.93 -5.99 1.83
N TRP A 382 -7.05 -6.43 2.71
CA TRP A 382 -5.82 -7.15 2.40
C TRP A 382 -5.54 -8.24 3.41
N ASP A 383 -4.62 -9.15 3.09
CA ASP A 383 -4.23 -10.25 3.95
C ASP A 383 -2.81 -10.72 3.63
N VAL A 384 -2.24 -11.54 4.49
CA VAL A 384 -0.98 -12.24 4.26
C VAL A 384 -1.27 -13.72 4.09
N GLU A 385 -0.87 -14.29 2.95
CA GLU A 385 -1.04 -15.72 2.64
C GLU A 385 0.32 -16.42 2.56
N PHE A 386 0.45 -17.60 3.15
CA PHE A 386 1.65 -18.43 3.03
C PHE A 386 1.37 -19.62 2.11
N HIS A 387 2.05 -19.67 0.97
CA HIS A 387 1.85 -20.72 -0.03
C HIS A 387 2.94 -21.81 -0.02
N GLY A 388 3.85 -21.75 0.95
CA GLY A 388 4.98 -22.67 1.04
C GLY A 388 6.19 -22.16 0.26
N PHE A 389 7.12 -23.07 -0.09
CA PHE A 389 8.38 -22.73 -0.72
C PHE A 389 8.28 -22.71 -2.24
N ALA A 390 9.01 -21.77 -2.86
CA ALA A 390 9.12 -21.66 -4.32
C ALA A 390 10.37 -22.39 -4.86
N GLU A 391 10.38 -22.64 -6.15
CA GLU A 391 11.57 -23.22 -6.82
C GLU A 391 12.61 -22.13 -7.10
N HIS A 392 13.87 -22.48 -6.97
CA HIS A 392 15.00 -21.56 -7.15
C HIS A 392 15.18 -21.08 -8.60
N MET A 393 15.40 -19.81 -8.82
CA MET A 393 15.59 -19.19 -10.13
C MET A 393 17.05 -18.71 -10.35
N THR A 394 17.44 -18.51 -11.60
CA THR A 394 18.77 -18.02 -12.01
C THR A 394 18.66 -16.70 -12.76
N GLU A 395 19.70 -15.88 -12.67
CA GLU A 395 19.81 -14.57 -13.31
C GLU A 395 20.95 -14.51 -14.32
N GLU A 396 20.80 -13.64 -15.34
CA GLU A 396 21.84 -13.33 -16.31
C GLU A 396 22.26 -11.84 -16.19
N ILE A 397 23.55 -11.62 -15.92
CA ILE A 397 24.14 -10.28 -15.94
C ILE A 397 24.93 -10.12 -17.25
N VAL A 398 24.55 -9.13 -18.06
CA VAL A 398 25.10 -8.97 -19.41
C VAL A 398 25.87 -7.66 -19.54
N LEU A 399 27.14 -7.76 -19.92
CA LEU A 399 27.94 -6.62 -20.38
C LEU A 399 27.92 -6.59 -21.91
N GLU A 400 27.26 -5.60 -22.50
CA GLU A 400 27.11 -5.50 -23.95
C GLU A 400 27.47 -4.12 -24.50
N PRO A 401 27.89 -4.02 -25.78
CA PRO A 401 28.09 -2.74 -26.42
C PRO A 401 26.75 -2.03 -26.64
N SER A 402 26.66 -0.76 -26.26
CA SER A 402 25.46 0.07 -26.46
C SER A 402 25.49 0.88 -27.76
N SER A 403 26.69 1.27 -28.23
CA SER A 403 26.85 2.00 -29.49
C SER A 403 28.28 1.83 -30.04
N GLY A 404 28.42 1.12 -31.12
CA GLY A 404 29.73 0.81 -31.71
C GLY A 404 30.67 0.11 -30.73
N ASP A 405 31.98 0.31 -30.88
CA ASP A 405 33.01 -0.32 -30.05
C ASP A 405 33.48 0.59 -28.91
N THR A 406 32.77 1.70 -28.62
CA THR A 406 33.25 2.74 -27.73
C THR A 406 32.36 2.94 -26.48
N LYS A 407 31.23 2.25 -26.39
CA LYS A 407 30.31 2.33 -25.27
C LYS A 407 29.84 0.95 -24.84
N TYR A 408 29.80 0.74 -23.55
CA TYR A 408 29.25 -0.49 -22.95
C TYR A 408 28.26 -0.14 -21.87
N LYS A 409 27.21 -0.96 -21.78
CA LYS A 409 26.21 -0.95 -20.73
C LYS A 409 26.20 -2.26 -19.98
N LEU A 410 25.81 -2.22 -18.72
CA LEU A 410 25.55 -3.36 -17.89
C LEU A 410 24.03 -3.54 -17.83
N LYS A 411 23.58 -4.74 -18.20
CA LYS A 411 22.19 -5.16 -18.04
C LYS A 411 22.09 -6.16 -16.92
N PHE A 412 21.14 -5.97 -16.07
CA PHE A 412 20.79 -6.89 -14.99
C PHE A 412 19.35 -6.63 -14.58
N MET A 413 18.75 -7.56 -13.88
CA MET A 413 17.49 -7.36 -13.20
C MET A 413 17.79 -6.90 -11.78
N ASN A 414 17.12 -5.85 -11.31
CA ASN A 414 17.26 -5.41 -9.93
C ASN A 414 16.46 -6.31 -8.98
N VAL A 415 16.60 -6.08 -7.68
CA VAL A 415 15.87 -6.81 -6.62
C VAL A 415 14.34 -6.75 -6.84
N ASP A 416 13.81 -5.65 -7.37
CA ASP A 416 12.38 -5.44 -7.64
C ASP A 416 11.87 -6.16 -8.91
N GLY A 417 12.76 -6.84 -9.63
CA GLY A 417 12.43 -7.54 -10.86
C GLY A 417 12.43 -6.67 -12.12
N HIS A 418 12.91 -5.44 -12.03
CA HIS A 418 12.99 -4.53 -13.15
C HIS A 418 14.30 -4.70 -13.94
N ASP A 419 14.20 -4.66 -15.27
CA ASP A 419 15.37 -4.71 -16.14
C ASP A 419 16.12 -3.37 -16.13
N ILE A 420 17.36 -3.38 -15.67
CA ILE A 420 18.23 -2.20 -15.63
C ILE A 420 19.21 -2.21 -16.79
N ASP A 421 19.17 -1.18 -17.61
CA ASP A 421 20.13 -0.90 -18.68
C ASP A 421 21.07 0.24 -18.24
N MET A 422 22.05 -0.06 -17.40
CA MET A 422 22.96 0.94 -16.83
C MET A 422 24.08 1.29 -17.80
N PRO A 423 24.24 2.56 -18.24
CA PRO A 423 25.44 3.01 -18.95
C PRO A 423 26.69 2.87 -18.07
N LEU A 424 27.62 2.03 -18.46
CA LEU A 424 28.77 1.69 -17.62
C LEU A 424 30.01 2.52 -17.99
N VAL A 425 30.41 2.43 -19.25
CA VAL A 425 31.63 3.10 -19.74
C VAL A 425 31.50 3.61 -21.17
N PHE A 426 32.18 4.69 -21.45
CA PHE A 426 32.42 5.17 -22.82
C PHE A 426 33.89 5.50 -23.03
N ALA A 427 34.37 5.36 -24.28
CA ALA A 427 35.72 5.73 -24.67
C ALA A 427 35.69 6.87 -25.70
N ASN A 428 36.64 7.77 -25.57
CA ASN A 428 36.90 8.81 -26.54
C ASN A 428 38.42 8.91 -26.84
N ALA A 429 38.84 9.90 -27.63
CA ALA A 429 40.22 10.06 -28.00
C ALA A 429 41.20 10.32 -26.82
N THR A 430 40.70 10.65 -25.66
CA THR A 430 41.50 10.97 -24.47
C THR A 430 41.52 9.89 -23.41
N GLY A 431 40.59 8.93 -23.44
CA GLY A 431 40.55 7.83 -22.45
C GLY A 431 39.21 7.10 -22.35
N ILE A 432 39.11 6.29 -21.32
CA ILE A 432 37.89 5.54 -20.91
C ILE A 432 37.32 6.23 -19.68
N TYR A 433 36.00 6.43 -19.66
CA TYR A 433 35.27 7.14 -18.62
C TYR A 433 34.00 6.37 -18.24
N SER A 434 33.52 6.57 -17.03
CA SER A 434 32.24 6.01 -16.55
C SER A 434 31.04 6.79 -17.14
N GLY A 435 29.99 6.06 -17.54
CA GLY A 435 28.74 6.62 -18.06
C GLY A 435 28.51 6.40 -19.55
N ASP A 436 27.61 7.20 -20.15
CA ASP A 436 27.25 7.10 -21.58
C ASP A 436 28.09 8.05 -22.48
N LYS A 437 28.34 9.26 -22.03
CA LYS A 437 29.12 10.30 -22.73
C LYS A 437 29.64 11.35 -21.75
N ALA A 438 30.41 12.33 -22.23
CA ALA A 438 31.03 13.34 -21.38
C ALA A 438 30.04 14.24 -20.61
N SER A 439 28.81 14.39 -21.09
CA SER A 439 27.71 15.10 -20.42
C SER A 439 26.79 14.20 -19.59
N ASP A 440 26.90 12.89 -19.70
CA ASP A 440 26.03 11.93 -19.04
C ASP A 440 26.93 10.87 -18.38
N ARG A 441 27.62 11.28 -17.32
CA ARG A 441 28.60 10.45 -16.61
C ARG A 441 27.89 9.53 -15.63
N LEU A 442 28.51 8.42 -15.30
CA LEU A 442 28.16 7.64 -14.11
C LEU A 442 29.06 8.11 -12.96
N VAL A 443 28.49 8.81 -12.01
CA VAL A 443 29.22 9.39 -10.86
C VAL A 443 29.41 8.31 -9.82
N LEU A 444 30.63 7.85 -9.65
CA LEU A 444 31.00 6.76 -8.76
C LEU A 444 31.76 7.25 -7.51
N GLU A 445 32.09 8.54 -7.43
CA GLU A 445 32.84 9.11 -6.30
C GLU A 445 31.91 9.44 -5.14
N PRO A 446 32.23 9.06 -3.90
CA PRO A 446 31.51 9.50 -2.71
C PRO A 446 31.47 11.04 -2.64
N ASN A 447 30.28 11.60 -2.43
CA ASN A 447 30.06 13.06 -2.47
C ASN A 447 30.51 13.74 -3.79
N GLY A 448 30.59 12.96 -4.87
CA GLY A 448 30.85 13.47 -6.21
C GLY A 448 29.79 14.48 -6.62
N THR A 449 30.17 15.42 -7.47
CA THR A 449 29.24 16.39 -8.04
C THR A 449 28.44 15.72 -9.15
N ILE A 450 27.13 15.71 -9.00
CA ILE A 450 26.15 15.19 -9.97
C ILE A 450 25.60 16.38 -10.73
N THR A 451 25.84 16.41 -12.04
CA THR A 451 25.35 17.45 -12.93
C THR A 451 24.18 16.95 -13.77
N ASP A 452 23.46 17.85 -14.42
CA ASP A 452 22.33 17.49 -15.28
C ASP A 452 22.68 16.36 -16.25
N ASP A 453 21.76 15.41 -16.41
CA ASP A 453 21.88 14.13 -17.16
C ASP A 453 22.91 13.11 -16.60
N ASP A 454 23.62 13.38 -15.51
CA ASP A 454 24.51 12.39 -14.89
C ASP A 454 23.72 11.24 -14.24
N TYR A 455 24.30 10.05 -14.27
CA TYR A 455 23.84 8.85 -13.56
C TYR A 455 24.60 8.68 -12.24
N PHE A 456 23.95 8.10 -11.26
CA PHE A 456 24.56 7.71 -9.99
C PHE A 456 23.87 6.48 -9.43
N ILE A 457 24.51 5.81 -8.46
CA ILE A 457 24.01 4.58 -7.85
C ILE A 457 23.69 4.86 -6.39
N LEU A 458 22.54 4.40 -5.95
CA LEU A 458 22.11 4.43 -4.56
C LEU A 458 21.93 3.00 -4.05
N ASN A 459 22.44 2.73 -2.85
CA ASN A 459 22.23 1.46 -2.16
C ASN A 459 21.57 1.72 -0.80
N THR A 460 20.64 0.88 -0.40
CA THR A 460 19.94 1.02 0.88
C THR A 460 20.75 0.55 2.08
N ALA A 461 21.76 -0.30 1.86
CA ALA A 461 22.65 -0.73 2.93
C ALA A 461 23.75 0.28 3.21
N ASP A 462 24.16 0.33 4.47
CA ASP A 462 25.36 1.02 4.89
C ASP A 462 26.64 0.25 4.51
N SER A 463 27.82 0.80 4.84
CA SER A 463 29.12 0.22 4.54
C SER A 463 29.46 -1.07 5.33
N SER A 464 28.61 -1.54 6.22
CA SER A 464 28.82 -2.77 6.94
C SER A 464 28.42 -3.95 6.05
N ALA A 465 29.36 -4.78 5.72
CA ALA A 465 29.30 -5.82 4.69
C ALA A 465 28.35 -7.00 4.96
N ALA A 466 27.41 -6.89 5.86
CA ALA A 466 26.35 -7.87 6.06
C ALA A 466 25.13 -7.62 5.14
N ALA A 467 25.35 -6.95 4.04
CA ALA A 467 24.35 -6.39 3.16
C ALA A 467 23.76 -7.43 2.19
N ASN A 468 23.22 -8.52 2.69
CA ASN A 468 22.31 -9.34 1.88
C ASN A 468 20.97 -8.62 1.61
N ASP A 469 20.74 -7.50 2.28
CA ASP A 469 19.49 -6.75 2.31
C ASP A 469 19.56 -5.42 1.55
N ALA A 470 20.67 -5.14 0.86
CA ALA A 470 20.84 -3.88 0.14
C ALA A 470 20.15 -3.91 -1.20
N ARG A 471 19.26 -2.95 -1.44
CA ARG A 471 18.75 -2.63 -2.77
C ARG A 471 19.68 -1.67 -3.48
N THR A 472 19.80 -1.85 -4.78
CA THR A 472 20.57 -0.95 -5.66
C THR A 472 19.65 -0.28 -6.63
N PHE A 473 19.68 1.05 -6.66
CA PHE A 473 18.98 1.88 -7.62
C PHE A 473 19.99 2.62 -8.50
N VAL A 474 19.73 2.63 -9.79
CA VAL A 474 20.47 3.47 -10.74
C VAL A 474 19.59 4.64 -11.11
N VAL A 475 20.03 5.85 -10.78
CA VAL A 475 19.24 7.06 -10.92
C VAL A 475 19.91 8.01 -11.88
N GLN A 476 19.14 8.65 -12.77
CA GLN A 476 19.59 9.74 -13.63
C GLN A 476 19.03 11.06 -13.11
N TYR A 477 19.87 12.06 -12.95
CA TYR A 477 19.44 13.43 -12.67
C TYR A 477 18.94 14.07 -13.97
N LYS A 478 17.71 14.56 -13.98
CA LYS A 478 17.04 15.15 -15.15
C LYS A 478 16.84 16.67 -15.02
N GLY A 479 17.71 17.31 -14.26
CA GLY A 479 17.66 18.74 -14.05
C GLY A 479 16.75 19.20 -12.91
N ALA A 480 16.76 20.48 -12.66
CA ALA A 480 15.96 21.12 -11.61
C ALA A 480 15.43 22.48 -12.04
N ASP A 481 14.33 22.90 -11.42
CA ASP A 481 13.85 24.28 -11.47
C ASP A 481 14.85 25.23 -10.76
N LYS A 482 14.72 26.54 -10.98
CA LYS A 482 15.50 27.48 -10.20
C LYS A 482 15.21 27.35 -8.72
N SER A 483 16.23 27.18 -7.91
CA SER A 483 16.10 27.11 -6.46
C SER A 483 15.41 28.33 -5.83
N SER A 484 15.31 29.44 -6.57
CA SER A 484 14.61 30.66 -6.18
C SER A 484 13.13 30.71 -6.57
N ASP A 485 12.63 29.73 -7.27
CA ASP A 485 11.22 29.65 -7.63
C ASP A 485 10.35 29.38 -6.39
N SER A 486 9.06 29.63 -6.49
CA SER A 486 8.15 29.49 -5.32
C SER A 486 7.95 28.04 -4.86
N ASP A 487 8.15 27.06 -5.76
CA ASP A 487 8.03 25.62 -5.50
C ASP A 487 8.99 24.88 -6.45
N PRO A 488 10.31 24.97 -6.20
CA PRO A 488 11.30 24.38 -7.08
C PRO A 488 11.30 22.85 -6.98
N LYS A 489 11.39 22.18 -8.12
CA LYS A 489 11.45 20.73 -8.23
C LYS A 489 12.81 20.28 -8.75
N VAL A 490 13.23 19.13 -8.27
CA VAL A 490 14.34 18.34 -8.81
C VAL A 490 13.75 17.13 -9.51
N ASN A 491 14.17 16.91 -10.75
CA ASN A 491 13.67 15.83 -11.59
C ASN A 491 14.69 14.69 -11.64
N LEU A 492 14.24 13.49 -11.37
CA LEU A 492 15.04 12.28 -11.32
C LEU A 492 14.36 11.18 -12.13
N ASP A 493 15.15 10.28 -12.69
CA ASP A 493 14.66 9.10 -13.41
C ASP A 493 15.34 7.88 -12.79
N VAL A 494 14.55 6.99 -12.21
CA VAL A 494 15.03 5.73 -11.65
C VAL A 494 14.96 4.67 -12.74
N LEU A 495 16.11 4.13 -13.14
CA LEU A 495 16.17 3.17 -14.24
C LEU A 495 15.42 1.90 -13.86
N GLY A 496 14.59 1.44 -14.78
CA GLY A 496 13.75 0.26 -14.61
C GLY A 496 12.38 0.55 -14.00
N ASP A 497 12.20 1.74 -13.42
CA ASP A 497 10.91 2.18 -12.90
C ASP A 497 9.94 2.55 -14.05
N SER A 498 8.69 2.20 -13.90
CA SER A 498 7.64 2.46 -14.90
C SER A 498 7.09 3.89 -14.84
N GLU A 499 7.27 4.60 -13.73
CA GLU A 499 6.73 5.95 -13.54
C GLU A 499 7.42 7.02 -14.39
N GLY A 500 8.65 6.77 -14.85
CA GLY A 500 9.43 7.75 -15.61
C GLY A 500 10.06 8.80 -14.70
N THR A 501 9.99 10.09 -15.08
CA THR A 501 10.65 11.16 -14.32
C THR A 501 9.88 11.50 -13.04
N ILE A 502 10.52 11.29 -11.91
CA ILE A 502 10.03 11.63 -10.57
C ILE A 502 10.43 13.07 -10.25
N ALA A 503 9.47 13.90 -9.84
CA ALA A 503 9.74 15.27 -9.38
C ALA A 503 9.70 15.33 -7.84
N ARG A 504 10.75 15.87 -7.21
CA ARG A 504 10.84 16.07 -5.75
C ARG A 504 10.95 17.54 -5.41
N SER A 505 10.23 17.98 -4.37
CA SER A 505 10.31 19.38 -3.91
C SER A 505 11.69 19.67 -3.32
N TYR A 506 12.24 20.82 -3.68
CA TYR A 506 13.50 21.30 -3.16
C TYR A 506 13.27 22.37 -2.08
N ASP A 507 13.82 22.15 -0.90
CA ASP A 507 13.80 23.14 0.18
C ASP A 507 14.89 24.20 -0.05
N ALA A 508 14.48 25.37 -0.54
CA ALA A 508 15.39 26.48 -0.79
C ALA A 508 15.99 27.10 0.50
N THR A 509 15.41 26.81 1.68
CA THR A 509 15.94 27.30 2.96
C THR A 509 17.01 26.39 3.52
N ALA A 510 16.76 25.08 3.45
CA ALA A 510 17.74 24.06 3.86
C ALA A 510 18.74 23.71 2.75
N GLU A 511 18.51 24.21 1.52
CA GLU A 511 19.32 23.94 0.32
C GLU A 511 19.46 22.44 0.02
N GLN A 512 18.38 21.69 0.22
CA GLN A 512 18.35 20.25 0.09
C GLN A 512 16.99 19.72 -0.41
N PHE A 513 16.98 18.47 -0.85
CA PHE A 513 15.77 17.68 -1.03
C PHE A 513 16.03 16.24 -0.59
N THR A 514 14.96 15.48 -0.43
CA THR A 514 15.03 14.06 -0.08
C THR A 514 14.43 13.21 -1.19
N LEU A 515 14.99 12.02 -1.36
CA LEU A 515 14.49 10.95 -2.24
C LEU A 515 14.38 9.70 -1.39
N LYS A 516 13.18 9.13 -1.29
CA LYS A 516 12.95 7.87 -0.58
C LYS A 516 12.92 6.75 -1.61
N LEU A 517 13.79 5.77 -1.49
CA LEU A 517 13.87 4.58 -2.33
C LEU A 517 14.27 3.40 -1.44
N GLY A 518 13.59 2.26 -1.60
CA GLY A 518 13.89 1.04 -0.87
C GLY A 518 13.85 1.24 0.66
N GLY A 519 12.88 2.00 1.21
CA GLY A 519 12.79 2.33 2.64
C GLY A 519 13.83 3.32 3.16
N THR A 520 14.83 3.66 2.34
CA THR A 520 15.91 4.55 2.73
C THR A 520 15.68 5.96 2.20
N THR A 521 15.79 6.95 3.07
CA THR A 521 15.74 8.36 2.68
C THR A 521 17.13 8.87 2.35
N PHE A 522 17.33 9.25 1.09
CA PHE A 522 18.56 9.87 0.60
C PHE A 522 18.40 11.38 0.59
N THR A 523 19.30 12.09 1.27
CA THR A 523 19.31 13.56 1.30
C THR A 523 20.33 14.09 0.33
N PHE A 524 19.93 14.98 -0.56
CA PHE A 524 20.78 15.65 -1.52
C PHE A 524 20.87 17.14 -1.22
N VAL A 525 22.04 17.72 -1.43
CA VAL A 525 22.30 19.14 -1.24
C VAL A 525 22.66 19.80 -2.56
N ASN A 526 22.32 21.06 -2.71
CA ASN A 526 22.82 21.91 -3.79
C ASN A 526 24.32 22.11 -3.60
N LYS A 527 25.12 21.67 -4.56
CA LYS A 527 26.58 21.70 -4.53
C LYS A 527 27.17 22.96 -5.12
N SER A 528 26.43 23.62 -5.99
CA SER A 528 26.91 24.77 -6.74
C SER A 528 26.67 26.10 -6.03
N ASP A 529 25.95 26.15 -4.93
CA ASP A 529 25.42 27.37 -4.29
C ASP A 529 24.76 28.32 -5.34
N ASP A 530 24.21 27.73 -6.40
CA ASP A 530 23.66 28.41 -7.54
C ASP A 530 22.13 28.46 -7.46
N THR A 531 21.57 29.57 -7.89
CA THR A 531 20.11 29.76 -7.99
C THR A 531 19.59 29.57 -9.41
N SER A 532 20.44 29.09 -10.33
CA SER A 532 20.06 28.78 -11.71
C SER A 532 19.26 27.48 -11.81
N ASN A 533 18.72 27.18 -12.99
CA ASN A 533 18.16 25.86 -13.32
C ASN A 533 19.30 24.83 -13.32
N ASP A 534 18.90 23.57 -13.10
CA ASP A 534 19.79 22.42 -13.25
C ASP A 534 21.07 22.55 -12.40
N PHE A 535 20.90 23.04 -11.16
CA PHE A 535 22.00 23.18 -10.22
C PHE A 535 22.63 21.83 -9.87
N ASP A 536 23.93 21.84 -9.59
CA ASP A 536 24.68 20.64 -9.25
C ASP A 536 24.24 20.05 -7.91
N LEU A 537 24.15 18.73 -7.85
CA LEU A 537 23.76 17.99 -6.66
C LEU A 537 24.93 17.25 -6.03
N ALA A 538 24.84 16.97 -4.75
CA ALA A 538 25.64 15.95 -4.09
C ALA A 538 24.81 15.26 -3.00
N LEU A 539 25.05 13.95 -2.80
CA LEU A 539 24.47 13.20 -1.69
C LEU A 539 25.04 13.75 -0.38
N SER A 540 24.17 14.07 0.58
CA SER A 540 24.53 14.58 1.89
C SER A 540 24.82 13.43 2.85
N GLY A 541 26.01 13.43 3.45
CA GLY A 541 26.41 12.49 4.49
C GLY A 541 27.06 11.21 3.97
N ALA A 542 27.77 10.54 4.88
CA ALA A 542 28.51 9.31 4.58
C ALA A 542 27.67 8.04 4.81
N ALA A 543 26.47 8.20 5.31
CA ALA A 543 25.71 7.09 5.91
C ALA A 543 24.71 6.41 4.98
N ASN A 544 24.29 7.06 3.91
CA ASN A 544 23.18 6.55 3.13
C ASN A 544 23.64 6.02 1.78
N GLY A 545 23.82 4.72 1.72
CA GLY A 545 23.52 3.94 0.53
C GLY A 545 24.62 3.74 -0.50
N VAL A 546 25.73 4.43 -0.50
CA VAL A 546 26.78 4.11 -1.47
C VAL A 546 27.98 3.50 -0.78
N VAL A 547 28.16 2.20 -0.96
CA VAL A 547 29.32 1.49 -0.42
C VAL A 547 30.45 1.58 -1.43
N TYR A 548 31.46 2.42 -1.12
CA TYR A 548 32.71 2.43 -1.85
C TYR A 548 33.80 1.83 -0.97
N SER A 549 34.36 0.72 -1.39
CA SER A 549 35.58 0.18 -0.79
C SER A 549 36.74 0.39 -1.76
N GLY A 550 37.68 1.24 -1.39
CA GLY A 550 38.89 1.42 -2.20
C GLY A 550 39.70 2.63 -1.72
N GLY A 551 40.88 2.39 -1.21
CA GLY A 551 41.80 3.43 -0.80
C GLY A 551 42.76 3.79 -1.94
N GLY A 552 42.33 4.66 -2.86
CA GLY A 552 43.22 5.20 -3.89
C GLY A 552 42.44 5.69 -5.12
N HIS A 553 42.95 6.66 -5.81
CA HIS A 553 42.31 7.28 -6.98
C HIS A 553 42.12 6.32 -8.18
N ASP A 554 42.67 5.13 -8.13
CA ASP A 554 42.74 4.24 -9.30
C ASP A 554 41.74 3.06 -9.28
N THR A 555 41.04 2.82 -8.16
CA THR A 555 40.03 1.74 -8.05
C THR A 555 38.86 2.16 -7.17
N VAL A 556 37.68 2.17 -7.78
CA VAL A 556 36.39 2.31 -7.08
C VAL A 556 35.68 0.98 -7.14
N THR A 557 35.34 0.41 -5.99
CA THR A 557 34.48 -0.75 -5.91
C THR A 557 33.08 -0.28 -5.53
N VAL A 558 32.11 -0.54 -6.39
CA VAL A 558 30.69 -0.31 -6.11
C VAL A 558 30.03 -1.66 -5.91
N LEU A 559 29.47 -1.85 -4.72
CA LEU A 559 28.65 -3.01 -4.46
C LEU A 559 27.27 -2.76 -5.08
N MET A 560 26.81 -3.68 -5.90
CA MET A 560 25.49 -3.62 -6.51
C MET A 560 24.76 -4.91 -6.20
N ARG A 561 23.49 -4.81 -5.90
CA ARG A 561 22.59 -5.94 -5.72
C ARG A 561 21.74 -6.12 -6.98
N THR A 562 21.65 -7.34 -7.40
CA THR A 562 20.86 -7.78 -8.53
C THR A 562 19.75 -8.71 -8.07
N LYS A 563 18.94 -9.22 -8.96
CA LYS A 563 17.73 -9.98 -8.62
C LYS A 563 17.98 -11.23 -7.76
N TYR A 564 19.11 -11.91 -7.90
CA TYR A 564 19.38 -13.17 -7.17
C TYR A 564 20.73 -13.15 -6.42
N ASN A 565 21.19 -12.01 -5.95
CA ASN A 565 22.44 -11.91 -5.21
C ASN A 565 22.32 -10.98 -4.01
#